data_5fd7f9df8dc9219032e8a86b31b80f36
#
_entry.id   5fd7f9df8dc9219032e8a86b31b80f36
#
_cell.length_a   1.000
_cell.length_b   1.000
_cell.length_c   1.000
_cell.angle_alpha   90.00
_cell.angle_beta   90.00
_cell.angle_gamma   90.00
#
_symmetry.space_group_name_H-M   'P 1'
#
loop_
_entity.id
_entity.type
_entity.pdbx_description
1 polymer ?
#
loop_
_entity_poly.entity_id
_entity_poly.type
_entity_poly.pdbx_seq_one_letter_code
_entity_poly.pdbx_strand_id
1 'polypeptide(L)'
;MSTNQPAQVAQASGGGAIDARQLRKVLTAVSIALMAVIASVTGLNVAQTHMAVEFGASQSTVLWIINIYTLVLAALLLPLGALGDRLGRKPMLIAGLGVFGVATVAAGLAPAAEVMLIARAASGIGAAIIMPITLAVITSTFPEQERGKAIGVWTGIAGGGGILGMFLSALLVDVADWRWLFGLPAVLVAVALAMTLKSVPNSRETSPHRFDTTGALLSAIAVTGLIFVLQEGPERGWTAPQTLISLTAGLIAGIGFITWQLRRRDTGLLDVRLFRERTLAAGSITLLVVFGVQAGIGVVLFPFFQAVLGWSGLLSTVAMMPMAVAMMTASGLAPKLASRTGARATMVVGIALAAVGMALMALFVSVDGGYPSVLPGLLAMGIGMGLSMTPSTEAITASLPHQKQGVASALNDVTREFGTALGVALLGALVSAGYRSAIDDRLHGIPRHAADTAREGIATAVEVATNTGPHAQDLLYAAQQSFVNGWQQAMWAGAAIMCVLFVYIASRGPKNTPSPVAAEAESR
;
A
#
# COMPACT_ATOMS: atom_id res chain seq x y z
N MET A 1 35.99 -10.15 -64.57
CA MET A 1 35.23 -8.93 -64.31
C MET A 1 33.99 -9.35 -63.54
N SER A 2 34.04 -9.24 -62.23
CA SER A 2 32.93 -9.58 -61.29
C SER A 2 32.82 -8.42 -60.30
N THR A 3 31.81 -7.62 -60.50
CA THR A 3 31.51 -6.43 -59.70
C THR A 3 30.79 -6.86 -58.43
N ASN A 4 31.49 -6.79 -57.31
CA ASN A 4 30.90 -6.84 -55.97
C ASN A 4 30.05 -5.58 -55.70
N GLN A 5 28.74 -5.72 -55.58
CA GLN A 5 27.88 -4.74 -54.89
C GLN A 5 27.75 -5.13 -53.41
N PRO A 6 28.08 -4.26 -52.46
CA PRO A 6 27.72 -4.50 -51.07
C PRO A 6 26.23 -4.25 -50.91
N ALA A 7 25.50 -5.27 -50.44
CA ALA A 7 24.11 -5.17 -50.03
C ALA A 7 24.00 -4.15 -48.90
N GLN A 8 23.33 -3.04 -49.16
CA GLN A 8 22.86 -2.11 -48.15
C GLN A 8 21.81 -2.84 -47.30
N VAL A 9 22.21 -3.29 -46.11
CA VAL A 9 21.28 -3.65 -45.05
C VAL A 9 20.59 -2.36 -44.61
N ALA A 10 19.40 -2.15 -45.14
CA ALA A 10 18.51 -1.07 -44.69
C ALA A 10 18.26 -1.26 -43.20
N GLN A 11 18.86 -0.40 -42.40
CA GLN A 11 18.51 -0.22 -41.00
C GLN A 11 17.06 0.31 -40.93
N ALA A 12 16.10 -0.58 -40.69
CA ALA A 12 14.77 -0.23 -40.26
C ALA A 12 14.82 0.17 -38.76
N SER A 13 15.49 1.26 -38.45
CA SER A 13 15.47 1.91 -37.13
C SER A 13 14.41 3.03 -37.12
N GLY A 14 13.14 2.63 -37.23
CA GLY A 14 12.00 3.52 -37.09
C GLY A 14 11.39 3.52 -35.70
N GLY A 15 12.18 3.35 -34.64
CA GLY A 15 11.76 3.58 -33.24
C GLY A 15 12.51 4.80 -32.71
N GLY A 16 11.99 6.02 -32.98
CA GLY A 16 12.55 7.25 -32.41
C GLY A 16 12.67 7.11 -30.90
N ALA A 17 13.87 7.26 -30.35
CA ALA A 17 14.09 7.33 -28.90
C ALA A 17 13.10 8.34 -28.29
N ILE A 18 12.30 7.89 -27.32
CA ILE A 18 11.33 8.77 -26.65
C ILE A 18 12.14 9.86 -25.95
N ASP A 19 11.86 11.12 -26.30
CA ASP A 19 12.54 12.28 -25.74
C ASP A 19 12.39 12.32 -24.21
N ALA A 20 13.44 12.70 -23.49
CA ALA A 20 13.44 12.84 -22.03
C ALA A 20 12.30 13.74 -21.53
N ARG A 21 11.88 14.72 -22.32
CA ARG A 21 10.73 15.58 -22.03
C ARG A 21 9.41 14.79 -22.06
N GLN A 22 9.29 13.85 -22.98
CA GLN A 22 8.11 12.99 -23.07
C GLN A 22 8.07 11.96 -21.94
N LEU A 23 9.21 11.36 -21.57
CA LEU A 23 9.33 10.47 -20.41
C LEU A 23 8.90 11.16 -19.13
N ARG A 24 9.30 12.41 -18.91
CA ARG A 24 8.85 13.20 -17.75
C ARG A 24 7.33 13.41 -17.76
N LYS A 25 6.72 13.72 -18.91
CA LYS A 25 5.26 13.88 -19.03
C LYS A 25 4.53 12.57 -18.72
N VAL A 26 5.04 11.43 -19.19
CA VAL A 26 4.48 10.10 -18.89
C VAL A 26 4.58 9.84 -17.40
N LEU A 27 5.75 10.03 -16.78
CA LEU A 27 5.93 9.83 -15.35
C LEU A 27 4.98 10.71 -14.53
N THR A 28 4.84 11.98 -14.89
CA THR A 28 3.92 12.91 -14.20
C THR A 28 2.47 12.44 -14.35
N ALA A 29 2.04 12.01 -15.53
CA ALA A 29 0.67 11.53 -15.76
C ALA A 29 0.33 10.31 -14.89
N VAL A 30 1.21 9.30 -14.87
CA VAL A 30 0.98 8.09 -14.07
C VAL A 30 1.12 8.34 -12.57
N SER A 31 1.99 9.28 -12.17
CA SER A 31 2.14 9.72 -10.78
C SER A 31 0.89 10.43 -10.25
N ILE A 32 0.29 11.32 -11.05
CA ILE A 32 -0.97 12.00 -10.68
C ILE A 32 -2.12 10.99 -10.62
N ALA A 33 -2.19 10.04 -11.57
CA ALA A 33 -3.18 8.98 -11.55
C ALA A 33 -3.08 8.11 -10.28
N LEU A 34 -1.87 7.72 -9.90
CA LEU A 34 -1.61 6.98 -8.67
C LEU A 34 -1.98 7.79 -7.41
N MET A 35 -1.60 9.07 -7.38
CA MET A 35 -1.92 9.96 -6.25
C MET A 35 -3.43 10.10 -6.06
N ALA A 36 -4.22 10.19 -7.13
CA ALA A 36 -5.68 10.25 -7.06
C ALA A 36 -6.27 9.01 -6.37
N VAL A 37 -5.77 7.82 -6.73
CA VAL A 37 -6.18 6.54 -6.12
C VAL A 37 -5.83 6.52 -4.64
N ILE A 38 -4.60 6.87 -4.27
CA ILE A 38 -4.12 6.84 -2.88
C ILE A 38 -4.86 7.87 -2.01
N ALA A 39 -5.07 9.08 -2.50
CA ALA A 39 -5.83 10.11 -1.79
C ALA A 39 -7.27 9.67 -1.50
N SER A 40 -7.90 8.95 -2.42
CA SER A 40 -9.25 8.41 -2.23
C SER A 40 -9.34 7.28 -1.18
N VAL A 41 -8.25 6.52 -0.96
CA VAL A 41 -8.19 5.49 0.09
C VAL A 41 -8.13 6.14 1.47
N THR A 42 -7.23 7.10 1.64
CA THR A 42 -6.88 7.64 2.97
C THR A 42 -7.85 8.70 3.47
N GLY A 43 -8.49 9.42 2.56
CA GLY A 43 -9.34 10.57 2.89
C GLY A 43 -10.54 10.25 3.75
N LEU A 44 -11.24 9.15 3.48
CA LEU A 44 -12.48 8.81 4.18
C LEU A 44 -12.31 8.40 5.64
N ASN A 45 -11.10 8.02 6.04
CA ASN A 45 -10.83 7.73 7.45
C ASN A 45 -11.04 8.95 8.36
N VAL A 46 -10.91 10.16 7.82
CA VAL A 46 -11.11 11.42 8.57
C VAL A 46 -12.60 11.80 8.65
N ALA A 47 -13.43 11.36 7.69
CA ALA A 47 -14.83 11.76 7.58
C ALA A 47 -15.84 10.77 8.18
N GLN A 48 -15.41 9.74 8.92
CA GLN A 48 -16.29 8.68 9.41
C GLN A 48 -17.48 9.20 10.21
N THR A 49 -17.25 10.09 11.16
CA THR A 49 -18.29 10.69 12.01
C THR A 49 -19.27 11.53 11.23
N HIS A 50 -18.78 12.31 10.24
CA HIS A 50 -19.64 13.12 9.38
C HIS A 50 -20.57 12.25 8.53
N MET A 51 -20.03 11.16 7.93
CA MET A 51 -20.83 10.21 7.16
C MET A 51 -21.87 9.48 8.03
N ALA A 52 -21.50 9.08 9.25
CA ALA A 52 -22.43 8.42 10.17
C ALA A 52 -23.63 9.31 10.48
N VAL A 53 -23.39 10.58 10.77
CA VAL A 53 -24.44 11.57 11.10
C VAL A 53 -25.29 11.89 9.86
N GLU A 54 -24.67 12.21 8.74
CA GLU A 54 -25.37 12.68 7.54
C GLU A 54 -26.26 11.58 6.91
N PHE A 55 -25.77 10.34 6.85
CA PHE A 55 -26.53 9.22 6.32
C PHE A 55 -27.39 8.50 7.34
N GLY A 56 -27.33 8.87 8.64
CA GLY A 56 -27.96 8.10 9.71
C GLY A 56 -27.47 6.65 9.75
N ALA A 57 -26.23 6.43 9.33
CA ALA A 57 -25.66 5.11 9.12
C ALA A 57 -25.03 4.54 10.39
N SER A 58 -25.14 3.22 10.55
CA SER A 58 -24.42 2.52 11.62
C SER A 58 -22.90 2.57 11.40
N GLN A 59 -22.11 2.44 12.46
CA GLN A 59 -20.66 2.35 12.38
C GLN A 59 -20.20 1.24 11.42
N SER A 60 -20.88 0.10 11.42
CA SER A 60 -20.60 -0.99 10.50
C SER A 60 -20.80 -0.58 9.03
N THR A 61 -21.86 0.19 8.73
CA THR A 61 -22.11 0.70 7.36
C THR A 61 -21.02 1.66 6.93
N VAL A 62 -20.56 2.55 7.81
CA VAL A 62 -19.46 3.49 7.52
C VAL A 62 -18.15 2.74 7.25
N LEU A 63 -17.83 1.73 8.04
CA LEU A 63 -16.66 0.87 7.81
C LEU A 63 -16.76 0.14 6.47
N TRP A 64 -17.95 -0.34 6.10
CA TRP A 64 -18.16 -0.94 4.79
C TRP A 64 -17.97 0.03 3.63
N ILE A 65 -18.37 1.30 3.76
CA ILE A 65 -18.11 2.35 2.76
C ILE A 65 -16.59 2.51 2.51
N ILE A 66 -15.79 2.39 3.56
CA ILE A 66 -14.32 2.47 3.45
C ILE A 66 -13.75 1.18 2.86
N ASN A 67 -14.15 0.03 3.40
CA ASN A 67 -13.55 -1.26 3.12
C ASN A 67 -13.91 -1.82 1.75
N ILE A 68 -15.12 -1.56 1.22
CA ILE A 68 -15.57 -2.09 -0.07
C ILE A 68 -14.66 -1.65 -1.22
N TYR A 69 -14.14 -0.43 -1.15
CA TYR A 69 -13.20 0.08 -2.13
C TYR A 69 -11.92 -0.75 -2.17
N THR A 70 -11.27 -0.95 -1.02
CA THR A 70 -10.00 -1.69 -0.92
C THR A 70 -10.20 -3.18 -1.22
N LEU A 71 -11.32 -3.74 -0.84
CA LEU A 71 -11.67 -5.13 -1.12
C LEU A 71 -11.84 -5.38 -2.63
N VAL A 72 -12.61 -4.53 -3.31
CA VAL A 72 -12.82 -4.61 -4.78
C VAL A 72 -11.52 -4.31 -5.52
N LEU A 73 -10.78 -3.30 -5.07
CA LEU A 73 -9.45 -3.00 -5.60
C LEU A 73 -8.57 -4.25 -5.58
N ALA A 74 -8.35 -4.82 -4.41
CA ALA A 74 -7.44 -5.95 -4.23
C ALA A 74 -7.88 -7.19 -5.02
N ALA A 75 -9.18 -7.49 -5.03
CA ALA A 75 -9.76 -8.61 -5.77
C ALA A 75 -9.48 -8.56 -7.27
N LEU A 76 -9.52 -7.36 -7.85
CA LEU A 76 -9.47 -7.16 -9.29
C LEU A 76 -8.09 -6.76 -9.83
N LEU A 77 -7.10 -6.49 -8.96
CA LEU A 77 -5.75 -6.09 -9.38
C LEU A 77 -5.15 -7.06 -10.41
N LEU A 78 -5.10 -8.35 -10.09
CA LEU A 78 -4.47 -9.34 -10.95
C LEU A 78 -5.24 -9.59 -12.26
N PRO A 79 -6.58 -9.79 -12.24
CA PRO A 79 -7.39 -9.88 -13.46
C PRO A 79 -7.27 -8.68 -14.38
N LEU A 80 -7.36 -7.45 -13.83
CA LEU A 80 -7.37 -6.23 -14.62
C LEU A 80 -5.96 -5.82 -15.08
N GLY A 81 -4.92 -6.15 -14.32
CA GLY A 81 -3.54 -6.02 -14.76
C GLY A 81 -3.24 -6.87 -15.99
N ALA A 82 -3.66 -8.15 -15.97
CA ALA A 82 -3.53 -9.04 -17.12
C ALA A 82 -4.39 -8.61 -18.32
N LEU A 83 -5.57 -8.05 -18.06
CA LEU A 83 -6.42 -7.50 -19.13
C LEU A 83 -5.77 -6.28 -19.76
N GLY A 84 -5.08 -5.46 -18.96
CA GLY A 84 -4.32 -4.29 -19.41
C GLY A 84 -3.19 -4.65 -20.37
N ASP A 85 -2.48 -5.74 -20.15
CA ASP A 85 -1.44 -6.22 -21.07
C ASP A 85 -2.03 -6.58 -22.45
N ARG A 86 -3.24 -7.16 -22.48
CA ARG A 86 -3.90 -7.61 -23.73
C ARG A 86 -4.61 -6.51 -24.50
N LEU A 87 -5.43 -5.71 -23.83
CA LEU A 87 -6.24 -4.66 -24.49
C LEU A 87 -5.41 -3.42 -24.78
N GLY A 88 -4.27 -3.29 -24.14
CA GLY A 88 -3.38 -2.15 -24.26
C GLY A 88 -3.43 -1.26 -23.01
N ARG A 89 -2.25 -0.83 -22.59
CA ARG A 89 -2.09 -0.09 -21.33
C ARG A 89 -2.73 1.28 -21.36
N LYS A 90 -2.61 2.02 -22.47
CA LYS A 90 -3.23 3.34 -22.62
C LYS A 90 -4.78 3.28 -22.61
N PRO A 91 -5.45 2.46 -23.44
CA PRO A 91 -6.91 2.37 -23.42
C PRO A 91 -7.45 1.96 -22.04
N MET A 92 -6.78 1.00 -21.39
CA MET A 92 -7.18 0.56 -20.06
C MET A 92 -6.97 1.64 -19.00
N LEU A 93 -5.86 2.39 -19.05
CA LEU A 93 -5.64 3.52 -18.14
C LEU A 93 -6.72 4.60 -18.31
N ILE A 94 -7.10 4.90 -19.56
CA ILE A 94 -8.20 5.85 -19.86
C ILE A 94 -9.53 5.33 -19.29
N ALA A 95 -9.84 4.04 -19.51
CA ALA A 95 -11.05 3.42 -18.97
C ALA A 95 -11.06 3.44 -17.43
N GLY A 96 -9.93 3.07 -16.80
CA GLY A 96 -9.78 3.11 -15.34
C GLY A 96 -9.97 4.52 -14.76
N LEU A 97 -9.34 5.52 -15.37
CA LEU A 97 -9.51 6.93 -14.97
C LEU A 97 -10.94 7.40 -15.19
N GLY A 98 -11.60 6.98 -16.28
CA GLY A 98 -13.01 7.31 -16.55
C GLY A 98 -13.95 6.72 -15.49
N VAL A 99 -13.84 5.40 -15.23
CA VAL A 99 -14.65 4.73 -14.20
C VAL A 99 -14.40 5.33 -12.82
N PHE A 100 -13.13 5.51 -12.46
CA PHE A 100 -12.74 6.08 -11.16
C PHE A 100 -13.25 7.53 -11.01
N GLY A 101 -13.11 8.36 -12.03
CA GLY A 101 -13.55 9.75 -12.01
C GLY A 101 -15.06 9.88 -11.84
N VAL A 102 -15.84 9.14 -12.66
CA VAL A 102 -17.32 9.12 -12.56
C VAL A 102 -17.76 8.62 -11.19
N ALA A 103 -17.17 7.51 -10.72
CA ALA A 103 -17.49 6.94 -9.43
C ALA A 103 -17.12 7.88 -8.26
N THR A 104 -15.99 8.59 -8.36
CA THR A 104 -15.57 9.57 -7.35
C THR A 104 -16.54 10.75 -7.28
N VAL A 105 -16.99 11.28 -8.43
CA VAL A 105 -18.00 12.33 -8.45
C VAL A 105 -19.33 11.83 -7.90
N ALA A 106 -19.76 10.61 -8.28
CA ALA A 106 -20.99 10.00 -7.75
C ALA A 106 -20.91 9.82 -6.22
N ALA A 107 -19.77 9.44 -5.67
CA ALA A 107 -19.54 9.34 -4.23
C ALA A 107 -19.67 10.71 -3.53
N GLY A 108 -19.08 11.77 -4.10
CA GLY A 108 -19.20 13.13 -3.55
C GLY A 108 -20.62 13.70 -3.59
N LEU A 109 -21.45 13.21 -4.48
CA LEU A 109 -22.86 13.62 -4.64
C LEU A 109 -23.85 12.61 -4.06
N ALA A 110 -23.38 11.57 -3.36
CA ALA A 110 -24.25 10.51 -2.85
C ALA A 110 -25.28 11.03 -1.84
N PRO A 111 -26.59 10.79 -2.09
CA PRO A 111 -27.64 11.21 -1.18
C PRO A 111 -27.91 10.22 -0.04
N ALA A 112 -27.37 8.99 -0.13
CA ALA A 112 -27.60 7.91 0.83
C ALA A 112 -26.40 6.95 0.88
N ALA A 113 -26.28 6.18 1.97
CA ALA A 113 -25.19 5.25 2.21
C ALA A 113 -25.08 4.15 1.13
N GLU A 114 -26.20 3.67 0.59
CA GLU A 114 -26.24 2.65 -0.47
C GLU A 114 -25.63 3.17 -1.77
N VAL A 115 -25.93 4.42 -2.15
CA VAL A 115 -25.34 5.05 -3.33
C VAL A 115 -23.84 5.24 -3.12
N MET A 116 -23.44 5.65 -1.91
CA MET A 116 -22.05 5.77 -1.53
C MET A 116 -21.33 4.42 -1.64
N LEU A 117 -21.91 3.32 -1.13
CA LEU A 117 -21.34 1.97 -1.22
C LEU A 117 -21.12 1.55 -2.68
N ILE A 118 -22.12 1.75 -3.54
CA ILE A 118 -22.01 1.42 -4.97
C ILE A 118 -20.91 2.25 -5.64
N ALA A 119 -20.88 3.55 -5.37
CA ALA A 119 -19.86 4.45 -5.91
C ALA A 119 -18.46 4.06 -5.44
N ARG A 120 -18.29 3.67 -4.18
CA ARG A 120 -17.02 3.20 -3.63
C ARG A 120 -16.58 1.87 -4.27
N ALA A 121 -17.49 0.93 -4.46
CA ALA A 121 -17.20 -0.30 -5.20
C ALA A 121 -16.75 -0.02 -6.64
N ALA A 122 -17.45 0.87 -7.35
CA ALA A 122 -17.08 1.30 -8.70
C ALA A 122 -15.73 2.04 -8.73
N SER A 123 -15.44 2.88 -7.73
CA SER A 123 -14.11 3.50 -7.56
C SER A 123 -13.02 2.44 -7.37
N GLY A 124 -13.30 1.37 -6.61
CA GLY A 124 -12.40 0.23 -6.44
C GLY A 124 -12.06 -0.47 -7.77
N ILE A 125 -13.05 -0.64 -8.67
CA ILE A 125 -12.81 -1.19 -10.02
C ILE A 125 -11.87 -0.26 -10.80
N GLY A 126 -12.14 1.04 -10.81
CA GLY A 126 -11.29 2.02 -11.50
C GLY A 126 -9.86 2.02 -10.97
N ALA A 127 -9.70 1.98 -9.66
CA ALA A 127 -8.40 1.91 -8.99
C ALA A 127 -7.63 0.62 -9.31
N ALA A 128 -8.32 -0.53 -9.36
CA ALA A 128 -7.75 -1.83 -9.73
C ALA A 128 -7.22 -1.86 -11.18
N ILE A 129 -7.73 -1.00 -12.05
CA ILE A 129 -7.18 -0.78 -13.38
C ILE A 129 -5.98 0.17 -13.31
N ILE A 130 -6.11 1.31 -12.63
CA ILE A 130 -5.11 2.39 -12.63
C ILE A 130 -3.80 1.92 -12.00
N MET A 131 -3.83 1.29 -10.83
CA MET A 131 -2.62 0.96 -10.07
C MET A 131 -1.64 0.10 -10.85
N PRO A 132 -2.00 -1.11 -11.32
CA PRO A 132 -1.05 -1.96 -12.01
C PRO A 132 -0.64 -1.38 -13.37
N ILE A 133 -1.53 -0.66 -14.05
CA ILE A 133 -1.22 -0.10 -15.36
C ILE A 133 -0.27 1.08 -15.27
N THR A 134 -0.34 1.90 -14.23
CA THR A 134 0.62 3.00 -14.04
C THR A 134 2.05 2.49 -13.92
N LEU A 135 2.29 1.44 -13.14
CA LEU A 135 3.61 0.81 -13.04
C LEU A 135 4.00 0.08 -14.33
N ALA A 136 3.05 -0.62 -14.97
CA ALA A 136 3.29 -1.29 -16.25
C ALA A 136 3.66 -0.32 -17.39
N VAL A 137 3.09 0.88 -17.39
CA VAL A 137 3.48 1.96 -18.33
C VAL A 137 4.92 2.40 -18.07
N ILE A 138 5.34 2.55 -16.81
CA ILE A 138 6.72 2.89 -16.47
C ILE A 138 7.67 1.80 -16.99
N THR A 139 7.43 0.55 -16.61
CA THR A 139 8.32 -0.57 -16.94
C THR A 139 8.43 -0.87 -18.42
N SER A 140 7.40 -0.52 -19.21
CA SER A 140 7.38 -0.73 -20.67
C SER A 140 7.86 0.46 -21.48
N THR A 141 7.81 1.68 -20.92
CA THR A 141 8.10 2.91 -21.67
C THR A 141 9.52 3.43 -21.40
N PHE A 142 10.00 3.24 -20.15
CA PHE A 142 11.29 3.77 -19.73
C PHE A 142 12.44 2.85 -20.15
N PRO A 143 13.55 3.43 -20.69
CA PRO A 143 14.79 2.71 -20.90
C PRO A 143 15.31 2.10 -19.59
N GLU A 144 16.03 1.00 -19.67
CA GLU A 144 16.50 0.25 -18.52
C GLU A 144 17.28 1.12 -17.52
N GLN A 145 18.11 2.05 -18.02
CA GLN A 145 18.93 2.95 -17.21
C GLN A 145 18.11 3.97 -16.40
N GLU A 146 16.94 4.38 -16.89
CA GLU A 146 16.08 5.36 -16.24
C GLU A 146 14.90 4.73 -15.48
N ARG A 147 14.61 3.46 -15.74
CA ARG A 147 13.46 2.72 -15.19
C ARG A 147 13.47 2.71 -13.66
N GLY A 148 14.61 2.40 -13.06
CA GLY A 148 14.75 2.38 -11.60
C GLY A 148 14.40 3.73 -10.97
N LYS A 149 14.84 4.84 -11.55
CA LYS A 149 14.48 6.18 -11.06
C LYS A 149 12.98 6.46 -11.16
N ALA A 150 12.34 6.05 -12.26
CA ALA A 150 10.90 6.21 -12.44
C ALA A 150 10.10 5.34 -11.44
N ILE A 151 10.54 4.09 -11.22
CA ILE A 151 9.97 3.21 -10.18
C ILE A 151 10.17 3.82 -8.79
N GLY A 152 11.34 4.40 -8.51
CA GLY A 152 11.62 5.08 -7.24
C GLY A 152 10.66 6.24 -6.94
N VAL A 153 10.31 7.05 -7.94
CA VAL A 153 9.28 8.09 -7.81
C VAL A 153 7.92 7.46 -7.57
N TRP A 154 7.55 6.45 -8.34
CA TRP A 154 6.27 5.75 -8.21
C TRP A 154 6.11 5.09 -6.82
N THR A 155 7.12 4.38 -6.33
CA THR A 155 7.10 3.74 -4.99
C THR A 155 7.09 4.76 -3.87
N GLY A 156 7.79 5.89 -4.05
CA GLY A 156 7.74 7.01 -3.10
C GLY A 156 6.32 7.56 -2.94
N ILE A 157 5.61 7.77 -4.05
CA ILE A 157 4.21 8.19 -4.04
C ILE A 157 3.33 7.09 -3.44
N ALA A 158 3.54 5.85 -3.82
CA ALA A 158 2.76 4.72 -3.35
C ALA A 158 2.87 4.50 -1.83
N GLY A 159 4.02 4.79 -1.25
CA GLY A 159 4.25 4.68 0.20
C GLY A 159 3.92 5.97 0.95
N GLY A 160 4.57 7.09 0.59
CA GLY A 160 4.43 8.38 1.29
C GLY A 160 3.20 9.18 0.91
N GLY A 161 2.64 8.93 -0.27
CA GLY A 161 1.47 9.64 -0.78
C GLY A 161 0.21 9.44 0.07
N GLY A 162 0.10 8.31 0.77
CA GLY A 162 -1.00 8.06 1.71
C GLY A 162 -1.03 9.07 2.86
N ILE A 163 0.13 9.39 3.43
CA ILE A 163 0.26 10.37 4.51
C ILE A 163 -0.06 11.78 4.00
N LEU A 164 0.44 12.13 2.80
CA LEU A 164 0.10 13.40 2.15
C LEU A 164 -1.38 13.51 1.84
N GLY A 165 -1.99 12.43 1.34
CA GLY A 165 -3.43 12.36 1.08
C GLY A 165 -4.25 12.54 2.35
N MET A 166 -3.84 11.92 3.46
CA MET A 166 -4.48 12.04 4.76
C MET A 166 -4.39 13.48 5.31
N PHE A 167 -3.23 14.13 5.18
CA PHE A 167 -3.05 15.53 5.56
C PHE A 167 -3.98 16.46 4.77
N LEU A 168 -3.99 16.35 3.43
CA LEU A 168 -4.86 17.17 2.59
C LEU A 168 -6.33 16.91 2.89
N SER A 169 -6.69 15.68 3.22
CA SER A 169 -8.05 15.32 3.60
C SER A 169 -8.45 15.93 4.95
N ALA A 170 -7.58 15.85 5.96
CA ALA A 170 -7.84 16.47 7.26
C ALA A 170 -7.99 18.00 7.12
N LEU A 171 -7.11 18.64 6.33
CA LEU A 171 -7.21 20.05 6.03
C LEU A 171 -8.55 20.41 5.33
N LEU A 172 -8.98 19.61 4.36
CA LEU A 172 -10.25 19.85 3.65
C LEU A 172 -11.45 19.71 4.57
N VAL A 173 -11.45 18.73 5.47
CA VAL A 173 -12.55 18.53 6.43
C VAL A 173 -12.63 19.66 7.45
N ASP A 174 -11.48 20.22 7.85
CA ASP A 174 -11.43 21.33 8.82
C ASP A 174 -11.90 22.67 8.21
N VAL A 175 -11.69 22.91 6.90
CA VAL A 175 -11.98 24.20 6.25
C VAL A 175 -13.19 24.19 5.32
N ALA A 176 -13.70 22.99 4.98
CA ALA A 176 -14.78 22.81 4.00
C ALA A 176 -15.67 21.62 4.38
N ASP A 177 -16.71 21.38 3.58
CA ASP A 177 -17.54 20.18 3.72
C ASP A 177 -16.75 18.91 3.39
N TRP A 178 -16.98 17.82 4.14
CA TRP A 178 -16.29 16.53 3.96
C TRP A 178 -16.46 15.96 2.52
N ARG A 179 -17.47 16.32 1.81
CA ARG A 179 -17.71 15.92 0.40
C ARG A 179 -16.59 16.38 -0.55
N TRP A 180 -15.84 17.43 -0.18
CA TRP A 180 -14.67 17.89 -0.93
C TRP A 180 -13.51 16.88 -0.92
N LEU A 181 -13.55 15.87 -0.03
CA LEU A 181 -12.62 14.74 -0.08
C LEU A 181 -12.67 13.98 -1.43
N PHE A 182 -13.81 14.05 -2.12
CA PHE A 182 -13.96 13.49 -3.47
C PHE A 182 -13.58 14.50 -4.56
N GLY A 183 -13.60 15.78 -4.25
CA GLY A 183 -13.25 16.85 -5.19
C GLY A 183 -11.77 16.79 -5.60
N LEU A 184 -10.86 16.64 -4.65
CA LEU A 184 -9.43 16.55 -4.93
C LEU A 184 -9.09 15.35 -5.85
N PRO A 185 -9.46 14.09 -5.54
CA PRO A 185 -9.23 12.98 -6.45
C PRO A 185 -9.89 13.18 -7.83
N ALA A 186 -11.09 13.77 -7.91
CA ALA A 186 -11.75 14.03 -9.18
C ALA A 186 -10.94 14.98 -10.07
N VAL A 187 -10.40 16.07 -9.50
CA VAL A 187 -9.52 17.00 -10.22
C VAL A 187 -8.23 16.32 -10.67
N LEU A 188 -7.60 15.55 -9.79
CA LEU A 188 -6.38 14.80 -10.13
C LEU A 188 -6.64 13.81 -11.28
N VAL A 189 -7.79 13.11 -11.28
CA VAL A 189 -8.19 12.21 -12.37
C VAL A 189 -8.38 12.96 -13.67
N ALA A 190 -9.06 14.11 -13.66
CA ALA A 190 -9.26 14.92 -14.86
C ALA A 190 -7.92 15.34 -15.48
N VAL A 191 -6.98 15.79 -14.64
CA VAL A 191 -5.63 16.16 -15.07
C VAL A 191 -4.87 14.94 -15.59
N ALA A 192 -4.89 13.80 -14.86
CA ALA A 192 -4.24 12.56 -15.28
C ALA A 192 -4.80 12.05 -16.61
N LEU A 193 -6.12 12.11 -16.81
CA LEU A 193 -6.79 11.73 -18.05
C LEU A 193 -6.34 12.59 -19.23
N ALA A 194 -6.34 13.91 -19.06
CA ALA A 194 -5.88 14.85 -20.09
C ALA A 194 -4.42 14.62 -20.49
N MET A 195 -3.56 14.36 -19.49
CA MET A 195 -2.15 14.06 -19.72
C MET A 195 -1.96 12.66 -20.35
N THR A 196 -2.72 11.66 -19.93
CA THR A 196 -2.68 10.31 -20.49
C THR A 196 -3.03 10.30 -21.97
N LEU A 197 -4.10 11.01 -22.35
CA LEU A 197 -4.53 11.14 -23.74
C LEU A 197 -3.41 11.71 -24.63
N LYS A 198 -2.66 12.71 -24.14
CA LYS A 198 -1.62 13.44 -24.91
C LYS A 198 -0.24 12.78 -24.85
N SER A 199 0.13 12.12 -23.76
CA SER A 199 1.55 11.80 -23.51
C SER A 199 1.84 10.31 -23.35
N VAL A 200 0.88 9.48 -22.92
CA VAL A 200 1.14 8.06 -22.69
C VAL A 200 1.10 7.29 -24.02
N PRO A 201 2.17 6.58 -24.38
CA PRO A 201 2.17 5.73 -25.57
C PRO A 201 1.29 4.51 -25.37
N ASN A 202 0.70 4.01 -26.46
CA ASN A 202 -0.03 2.74 -26.39
C ASN A 202 0.95 1.57 -26.54
N SER A 203 0.95 0.68 -25.55
CA SER A 203 1.69 -0.58 -25.60
C SER A 203 0.72 -1.71 -25.22
N ARG A 204 0.80 -2.79 -25.98
CA ARG A 204 0.00 -3.99 -25.73
C ARG A 204 0.80 -5.23 -26.07
N GLU A 205 0.43 -6.34 -25.45
CA GLU A 205 0.94 -7.64 -25.81
C GLU A 205 0.17 -8.21 -27.03
N THR A 206 0.88 -8.73 -27.99
CA THR A 206 0.35 -9.52 -29.11
C THR A 206 0.44 -11.00 -28.76
N SER A 207 -0.30 -11.43 -27.72
CA SER A 207 -0.32 -12.85 -27.35
C SER A 207 -1.42 -13.59 -28.10
N PRO A 208 -1.15 -14.75 -28.72
CA PRO A 208 -2.16 -15.57 -29.39
C PRO A 208 -3.05 -16.35 -28.40
N HIS A 209 -2.73 -16.34 -27.10
CA HIS A 209 -3.43 -17.16 -26.10
C HIS A 209 -4.72 -16.49 -25.61
N ARG A 210 -5.73 -17.30 -25.29
CA ARG A 210 -6.98 -16.80 -24.70
C ARG A 210 -6.75 -16.32 -23.26
N PHE A 211 -7.53 -15.34 -22.83
CA PHE A 211 -7.52 -14.85 -21.44
C PHE A 211 -7.86 -15.97 -20.46
N ASP A 212 -7.12 -16.08 -19.37
CA ASP A 212 -7.35 -17.08 -18.31
C ASP A 212 -8.45 -16.62 -17.35
N THR A 213 -9.70 -16.74 -17.79
CA THR A 213 -10.88 -16.35 -17.00
C THR A 213 -11.01 -17.16 -15.71
N THR A 214 -10.68 -18.45 -15.75
CA THR A 214 -10.75 -19.32 -14.55
C THR A 214 -9.70 -18.90 -13.52
N GLY A 215 -8.45 -18.66 -13.95
CA GLY A 215 -7.41 -18.15 -13.07
C GLY A 215 -7.77 -16.77 -12.51
N ALA A 216 -8.34 -15.89 -13.32
CA ALA A 216 -8.80 -14.57 -12.90
C ALA A 216 -9.89 -14.65 -11.82
N LEU A 217 -10.89 -15.52 -12.00
CA LEU A 217 -11.97 -15.71 -11.03
C LEU A 217 -11.45 -16.33 -9.72
N LEU A 218 -10.62 -17.36 -9.82
CA LEU A 218 -10.03 -18.00 -8.64
C LEU A 218 -9.14 -17.03 -7.85
N SER A 219 -8.33 -16.21 -8.53
CA SER A 219 -7.53 -15.20 -7.85
C SER A 219 -8.39 -14.15 -7.16
N ALA A 220 -9.45 -13.68 -7.81
CA ALA A 220 -10.36 -12.70 -7.23
C ALA A 220 -11.06 -13.23 -5.97
N ILE A 221 -11.58 -14.48 -6.01
CA ILE A 221 -12.22 -15.10 -4.85
C ILE A 221 -11.22 -15.34 -3.72
N ALA A 222 -10.00 -15.81 -4.05
CA ALA A 222 -8.96 -16.06 -3.07
C ALA A 222 -8.55 -14.75 -2.35
N VAL A 223 -8.29 -13.69 -3.11
CA VAL A 223 -7.89 -12.39 -2.56
C VAL A 223 -9.02 -11.78 -1.73
N THR A 224 -10.26 -11.78 -2.26
CA THR A 224 -11.43 -11.29 -1.54
C THR A 224 -11.63 -12.02 -0.22
N GLY A 225 -11.64 -13.36 -0.25
CA GLY A 225 -11.89 -14.16 0.95
C GLY A 225 -10.83 -13.95 2.03
N LEU A 226 -9.56 -13.95 1.65
CA LEU A 226 -8.46 -13.79 2.60
C LEU A 226 -8.36 -12.37 3.17
N ILE A 227 -8.52 -11.33 2.33
CA ILE A 227 -8.51 -9.94 2.80
C ILE A 227 -9.73 -9.66 3.69
N PHE A 228 -10.91 -10.15 3.31
CA PHE A 228 -12.11 -10.04 4.14
C PHE A 228 -11.89 -10.61 5.54
N VAL A 229 -11.29 -11.79 5.66
CA VAL A 229 -10.96 -12.42 6.95
C VAL A 229 -10.04 -11.53 7.79
N LEU A 230 -9.02 -10.92 7.16
CA LEU A 230 -8.08 -10.05 7.86
C LEU A 230 -8.72 -8.74 8.31
N GLN A 231 -9.67 -8.19 7.54
CA GLN A 231 -10.37 -6.95 7.87
C GLN A 231 -11.49 -7.15 8.91
N GLU A 232 -12.31 -8.19 8.76
CA GLU A 232 -13.50 -8.39 9.60
C GLU A 232 -13.24 -9.30 10.82
N GLY A 233 -12.19 -10.13 10.75
CA GLY A 233 -11.85 -11.06 11.84
C GLY A 233 -11.62 -10.39 13.20
N PRO A 234 -10.91 -9.27 13.29
CA PRO A 234 -10.73 -8.53 14.53
C PRO A 234 -12.02 -7.96 15.11
N GLU A 235 -12.96 -7.52 14.27
CA GLU A 235 -14.21 -6.88 14.68
C GLU A 235 -15.33 -7.88 15.00
N ARG A 236 -15.54 -8.84 14.09
CA ARG A 236 -16.66 -9.83 14.20
C ARG A 236 -16.27 -11.09 14.97
N GLY A 237 -14.99 -11.30 15.18
CA GLY A 237 -14.43 -12.53 15.75
C GLY A 237 -13.95 -13.53 14.68
N TRP A 238 -12.82 -14.15 14.96
CA TRP A 238 -12.18 -15.12 14.07
C TRP A 238 -12.99 -16.40 13.86
N THR A 239 -13.88 -16.73 14.78
CA THR A 239 -14.77 -17.92 14.74
C THR A 239 -16.17 -17.62 14.22
N ALA A 240 -16.47 -16.37 13.84
CA ALA A 240 -17.77 -16.01 13.29
C ALA A 240 -18.03 -16.78 11.98
N PRO A 241 -19.27 -17.24 11.74
CA PRO A 241 -19.59 -18.03 10.54
C PRO A 241 -19.17 -17.37 9.23
N GLN A 242 -19.35 -16.05 9.11
CA GLN A 242 -18.97 -15.29 7.91
C GLN A 242 -17.45 -15.28 7.71
N THR A 243 -16.67 -15.13 8.79
CA THR A 243 -15.20 -15.16 8.76
C THR A 243 -14.70 -16.55 8.35
N LEU A 244 -15.29 -17.63 8.91
CA LEU A 244 -14.92 -19.00 8.57
C LEU A 244 -15.31 -19.38 7.13
N ILE A 245 -16.49 -18.96 6.66
CA ILE A 245 -16.92 -19.19 5.27
C ILE A 245 -15.96 -18.47 4.31
N SER A 246 -15.62 -17.21 4.58
CA SER A 246 -14.70 -16.43 3.75
C SER A 246 -13.29 -17.02 3.76
N LEU A 247 -12.80 -17.47 4.92
CA LEU A 247 -11.52 -18.18 5.03
C LEU A 247 -11.50 -19.44 4.19
N THR A 248 -12.52 -20.26 4.33
CA THR A 248 -12.63 -21.54 3.62
C THR A 248 -12.71 -21.31 2.11
N ALA A 249 -13.58 -20.39 1.67
CA ALA A 249 -13.71 -20.02 0.26
C ALA A 249 -12.40 -19.46 -0.30
N GLY A 250 -11.74 -18.55 0.44
CA GLY A 250 -10.46 -17.96 0.06
C GLY A 250 -9.34 -19.00 -0.07
N LEU A 251 -9.23 -19.93 0.89
CA LEU A 251 -8.24 -21.01 0.85
C LEU A 251 -8.50 -21.99 -0.30
N ILE A 252 -9.75 -22.44 -0.50
CA ILE A 252 -10.12 -23.35 -1.60
C ILE A 252 -9.82 -22.68 -2.95
N ALA A 253 -10.21 -21.43 -3.12
CA ALA A 253 -9.95 -20.70 -4.35
C ALA A 253 -8.44 -20.45 -4.56
N GLY A 254 -7.66 -20.16 -3.50
CA GLY A 254 -6.23 -20.01 -3.56
C GLY A 254 -5.49 -21.29 -3.96
N ILE A 255 -5.86 -22.44 -3.36
CA ILE A 255 -5.34 -23.76 -3.75
C ILE A 255 -5.76 -24.07 -5.19
N GLY A 256 -7.02 -23.79 -5.54
CA GLY A 256 -7.54 -23.93 -6.89
C GLY A 256 -6.76 -23.07 -7.90
N PHE A 257 -6.45 -21.83 -7.57
CA PHE A 257 -5.63 -20.94 -8.39
C PHE A 257 -4.23 -21.52 -8.61
N ILE A 258 -3.54 -21.89 -7.54
CA ILE A 258 -2.18 -22.46 -7.64
C ILE A 258 -2.18 -23.73 -8.50
N THR A 259 -3.09 -24.66 -8.25
CA THR A 259 -3.17 -25.92 -9.01
C THR A 259 -3.53 -25.69 -10.46
N TRP A 260 -4.44 -24.74 -10.74
CA TRP A 260 -4.80 -24.33 -12.10
C TRP A 260 -3.61 -23.73 -12.85
N GLN A 261 -2.89 -22.78 -12.24
CA GLN A 261 -1.73 -22.14 -12.84
C GLN A 261 -0.59 -23.15 -13.09
N LEU A 262 -0.35 -24.08 -12.18
CA LEU A 262 0.65 -25.15 -12.36
C LEU A 262 0.32 -26.05 -13.57
N ARG A 263 -0.96 -26.25 -13.88
CA ARG A 263 -1.40 -27.04 -15.06
C ARG A 263 -1.30 -26.24 -16.36
N ARG A 264 -1.61 -24.93 -16.32
CA ARG A 264 -1.65 -24.05 -17.49
C ARG A 264 -0.29 -23.56 -17.95
N ARG A 265 0.71 -23.57 -17.09
CA ARG A 265 2.09 -23.11 -17.37
C ARG A 265 2.09 -21.69 -18.01
N ASP A 266 2.68 -21.57 -19.20
CA ASP A 266 2.89 -20.28 -19.90
C ASP A 266 1.59 -19.59 -20.35
N THR A 267 0.50 -20.36 -20.47
CA THR A 267 -0.82 -19.85 -20.89
C THR A 267 -1.68 -19.37 -19.73
N GLY A 268 -1.21 -19.54 -18.49
CA GLY A 268 -1.87 -19.07 -17.29
C GLY A 268 -1.70 -17.58 -17.05
N LEU A 269 -2.50 -17.06 -16.10
CA LEU A 269 -2.45 -15.66 -15.66
C LEU A 269 -1.07 -15.32 -15.09
N LEU A 270 -0.59 -16.17 -14.18
CA LEU A 270 0.69 -16.03 -13.48
C LEU A 270 1.39 -17.38 -13.37
N ASP A 271 2.61 -17.50 -13.83
CA ASP A 271 3.40 -18.71 -13.56
C ASP A 271 3.88 -18.71 -12.11
N VAL A 272 3.17 -19.45 -11.25
CA VAL A 272 3.50 -19.56 -9.82
C VAL A 272 4.87 -20.22 -9.54
N ARG A 273 5.50 -20.85 -10.55
CA ARG A 273 6.84 -21.43 -10.40
C ARG A 273 7.91 -20.34 -10.31
N LEU A 274 7.63 -19.14 -10.83
CA LEU A 274 8.52 -18.00 -10.73
C LEU A 274 8.82 -17.60 -9.28
N PHE A 275 7.96 -17.96 -8.31
CA PHE A 275 8.25 -17.78 -6.88
C PHE A 275 9.41 -18.66 -6.36
N ARG A 276 9.89 -19.62 -7.14
CA ARG A 276 11.16 -20.31 -6.86
C ARG A 276 12.38 -19.45 -7.18
N GLU A 277 12.21 -18.45 -8.03
CA GLU A 277 13.23 -17.45 -8.33
C GLU A 277 13.47 -16.57 -7.10
N ARG A 278 14.72 -16.52 -6.63
CA ARG A 278 15.09 -15.77 -5.42
C ARG A 278 14.74 -14.29 -5.50
N THR A 279 14.87 -13.71 -6.69
CA THR A 279 14.62 -12.29 -6.92
C THR A 279 13.15 -11.94 -6.73
N LEU A 280 12.23 -12.73 -7.33
CA LEU A 280 10.80 -12.53 -7.16
C LEU A 280 10.34 -12.77 -5.72
N ALA A 281 10.78 -13.89 -5.14
CA ALA A 281 10.41 -14.23 -3.76
C ALA A 281 10.91 -13.18 -2.76
N ALA A 282 12.15 -12.74 -2.89
CA ALA A 282 12.74 -11.72 -2.02
C ALA A 282 12.00 -10.37 -2.14
N GLY A 283 11.70 -9.93 -3.36
CA GLY A 283 10.94 -8.71 -3.61
C GLY A 283 9.54 -8.78 -3.01
N SER A 284 8.80 -9.86 -3.28
CA SER A 284 7.42 -10.04 -2.78
C SER A 284 7.36 -10.13 -1.26
N ILE A 285 8.23 -10.94 -0.63
CA ILE A 285 8.25 -11.05 0.84
C ILE A 285 8.63 -9.72 1.48
N THR A 286 9.60 -8.98 0.92
CA THR A 286 9.97 -7.66 1.43
C THR A 286 8.81 -6.69 1.35
N LEU A 287 8.11 -6.59 0.22
CA LEU A 287 6.95 -5.70 0.09
C LEU A 287 5.83 -6.07 1.04
N LEU A 288 5.50 -7.36 1.15
CA LEU A 288 4.47 -7.84 2.07
C LEU A 288 4.76 -7.41 3.50
N VAL A 289 5.98 -7.64 3.98
CA VAL A 289 6.37 -7.32 5.36
C VAL A 289 6.48 -5.82 5.58
N VAL A 290 7.11 -5.08 4.66
CA VAL A 290 7.31 -3.63 4.81
C VAL A 290 5.98 -2.88 4.80
N PHE A 291 5.06 -3.22 3.88
CA PHE A 291 3.72 -2.63 3.86
C PHE A 291 2.88 -3.07 5.06
N GLY A 292 3.04 -4.31 5.52
CA GLY A 292 2.39 -4.78 6.74
C GLY A 292 2.81 -3.98 7.96
N VAL A 293 4.11 -3.82 8.16
CA VAL A 293 4.65 -3.01 9.25
C VAL A 293 4.21 -1.55 9.14
N GLN A 294 4.27 -0.95 7.94
CA GLN A 294 3.82 0.42 7.70
C GLN A 294 2.35 0.64 8.08
N ALA A 295 1.48 -0.23 7.61
CA ALA A 295 0.05 -0.13 7.87
C ALA A 295 -0.29 -0.37 9.35
N GLY A 296 0.34 -1.38 9.97
CA GLY A 296 0.15 -1.67 11.38
C GLY A 296 0.58 -0.51 12.29
N ILE A 297 1.69 0.17 11.96
CA ILE A 297 2.11 1.37 12.69
C ILE A 297 1.12 2.52 12.48
N GLY A 298 0.58 2.69 11.28
CA GLY A 298 -0.45 3.70 11.01
C GLY A 298 -1.64 3.59 11.94
N VAL A 299 -2.08 2.37 12.25
CA VAL A 299 -3.18 2.10 13.19
C VAL A 299 -2.86 2.54 14.62
N VAL A 300 -1.60 2.56 15.02
CA VAL A 300 -1.17 2.87 16.39
C VAL A 300 -0.80 4.34 16.55
N LEU A 301 -0.21 4.96 15.54
CA LEU A 301 0.26 6.35 15.57
C LEU A 301 -0.87 7.36 15.80
N PHE A 302 -1.99 7.20 15.10
CA PHE A 302 -3.13 8.11 15.24
C PHE A 302 -3.70 8.15 16.65
N PRO A 303 -4.05 7.01 17.28
CA PRO A 303 -4.50 7.00 18.68
C PRO A 303 -3.45 7.56 19.64
N PHE A 304 -2.15 7.34 19.41
CA PHE A 304 -1.10 7.93 20.23
C PHE A 304 -1.14 9.46 20.18
N PHE A 305 -1.16 10.04 18.98
CA PHE A 305 -1.17 11.50 18.84
C PHE A 305 -2.47 12.13 19.40
N GLN A 306 -3.61 11.47 19.20
CA GLN A 306 -4.90 12.03 19.61
C GLN A 306 -5.23 11.75 21.08
N ALA A 307 -5.11 10.50 21.52
CA ALA A 307 -5.55 10.11 22.87
C ALA A 307 -4.44 10.25 23.93
N VAL A 308 -3.15 10.10 23.55
CA VAL A 308 -2.04 10.27 24.48
C VAL A 308 -1.55 11.72 24.51
N LEU A 309 -1.30 12.31 23.32
CA LEU A 309 -0.80 13.69 23.26
C LEU A 309 -1.91 14.76 23.21
N GLY A 310 -3.17 14.37 23.05
CA GLY A 310 -4.31 15.30 22.98
C GLY A 310 -4.36 16.17 21.71
N TRP A 311 -3.75 15.72 20.62
CA TRP A 311 -3.63 16.50 19.39
C TRP A 311 -4.87 16.35 18.49
N SER A 312 -5.11 17.39 17.69
CA SER A 312 -6.15 17.32 16.66
C SER A 312 -5.79 16.33 15.55
N GLY A 313 -6.76 15.88 14.78
CA GLY A 313 -6.53 15.02 13.62
C GLY A 313 -5.56 15.65 12.61
N LEU A 314 -5.70 16.95 12.33
CA LEU A 314 -4.80 17.67 11.42
C LEU A 314 -3.36 17.70 11.94
N LEU A 315 -3.15 18.03 13.23
CA LEU A 315 -1.81 18.06 13.82
C LEU A 315 -1.19 16.65 13.83
N SER A 316 -1.98 15.62 14.06
CA SER A 316 -1.54 14.23 13.99
C SER A 316 -1.03 13.85 12.58
N THR A 317 -1.69 14.33 11.52
CA THR A 317 -1.22 14.10 10.14
C THR A 317 0.05 14.87 9.83
N VAL A 318 0.18 16.10 10.31
CA VAL A 318 1.42 16.91 10.19
C VAL A 318 2.58 16.20 10.87
N ALA A 319 2.36 15.61 12.04
CA ALA A 319 3.38 14.85 12.78
C ALA A 319 3.92 13.63 12.00
N MET A 320 3.15 13.07 11.09
CA MET A 320 3.59 11.96 10.23
C MET A 320 4.35 12.43 8.97
N MET A 321 4.29 13.73 8.61
CA MET A 321 4.94 14.26 7.40
C MET A 321 6.45 14.00 7.33
N PRO A 322 7.24 14.13 8.41
CA PRO A 322 8.67 13.84 8.36
C PRO A 322 8.97 12.41 7.89
N MET A 323 8.16 11.43 8.31
CA MET A 323 8.27 10.04 7.84
C MET A 323 7.98 9.94 6.33
N ALA A 324 6.90 10.59 5.85
CA ALA A 324 6.54 10.59 4.44
C ALA A 324 7.63 11.20 3.55
N VAL A 325 8.16 12.37 3.95
CA VAL A 325 9.25 13.05 3.24
C VAL A 325 10.52 12.20 3.22
N ALA A 326 10.89 11.63 4.36
CA ALA A 326 12.04 10.73 4.47
C ALA A 326 11.89 9.50 3.55
N MET A 327 10.70 8.87 3.53
CA MET A 327 10.40 7.71 2.71
C MET A 327 10.42 8.04 1.21
N MET A 328 9.78 9.13 0.79
CA MET A 328 9.77 9.55 -0.63
C MET A 328 11.18 9.89 -1.12
N THR A 329 11.96 10.60 -0.31
CA THR A 329 13.34 10.97 -0.62
C THR A 329 14.23 9.72 -0.74
N ALA A 330 14.15 8.82 0.24
CA ALA A 330 14.90 7.57 0.26
C ALA A 330 14.53 6.66 -0.92
N SER A 331 13.23 6.58 -1.25
CA SER A 331 12.72 5.82 -2.40
C SER A 331 13.29 6.33 -3.73
N GLY A 332 13.37 7.66 -3.90
CA GLY A 332 13.99 8.29 -5.07
C GLY A 332 15.51 8.10 -5.15
N LEU A 333 16.20 7.95 -4.00
CA LEU A 333 17.65 7.71 -3.94
C LEU A 333 18.02 6.23 -4.02
N ALA A 334 17.10 5.32 -3.70
CA ALA A 334 17.33 3.89 -3.65
C ALA A 334 17.92 3.30 -4.95
N PRO A 335 17.48 3.68 -6.17
CA PRO A 335 18.08 3.18 -7.41
C PRO A 335 19.54 3.56 -7.57
N LYS A 336 19.90 4.80 -7.17
CA LYS A 336 21.31 5.25 -7.22
C LYS A 336 22.18 4.51 -6.22
N LEU A 337 21.64 4.19 -5.05
CA LEU A 337 22.34 3.38 -4.06
C LEU A 337 22.47 1.93 -4.56
N ALA A 338 21.39 1.35 -5.07
CA ALA A 338 21.36 -0.01 -5.61
C ALA A 338 22.32 -0.21 -6.80
N SER A 339 22.49 0.81 -7.65
CA SER A 339 23.48 0.74 -8.75
C SER A 339 24.93 0.73 -8.28
N ARG A 340 25.22 1.24 -7.05
CA ARG A 340 26.57 1.27 -6.47
C ARG A 340 26.87 0.09 -5.56
N THR A 341 25.91 -0.30 -4.72
CA THR A 341 26.11 -1.31 -3.66
C THR A 341 25.41 -2.63 -3.98
N GLY A 342 24.57 -2.66 -5.00
CA GLY A 342 23.69 -3.76 -5.35
C GLY A 342 22.33 -3.69 -4.66
N ALA A 343 21.30 -4.23 -5.32
CA ALA A 343 19.92 -4.22 -4.83
C ALA A 343 19.79 -4.90 -3.45
N ARG A 344 20.46 -6.05 -3.27
CA ARG A 344 20.46 -6.79 -1.99
C ARG A 344 20.99 -5.96 -0.83
N ALA A 345 22.12 -5.28 -0.98
CA ALA A 345 22.72 -4.46 0.07
C ALA A 345 21.81 -3.27 0.41
N THR A 346 21.23 -2.62 -0.59
CA THR A 346 20.28 -1.52 -0.40
C THR A 346 19.04 -1.96 0.39
N MET A 347 18.46 -3.12 0.04
CA MET A 347 17.32 -3.71 0.78
C MET A 347 17.71 -4.04 2.23
N VAL A 348 18.86 -4.67 2.45
CA VAL A 348 19.35 -5.05 3.78
C VAL A 348 19.53 -3.81 4.67
N VAL A 349 20.14 -2.75 4.16
CA VAL A 349 20.28 -1.47 4.88
C VAL A 349 18.92 -0.85 5.19
N GLY A 350 18.02 -0.84 4.21
CA GLY A 350 16.66 -0.33 4.41
C GLY A 350 15.89 -1.08 5.49
N ILE A 351 15.91 -2.41 5.44
CA ILE A 351 15.23 -3.27 6.42
C ILE A 351 15.86 -3.09 7.83
N ALA A 352 17.18 -3.00 7.92
CA ALA A 352 17.87 -2.74 9.19
C ALA A 352 17.48 -1.39 9.81
N LEU A 353 17.42 -0.32 9.00
CA LEU A 353 16.97 0.99 9.46
C LEU A 353 15.51 0.99 9.92
N ALA A 354 14.64 0.26 9.22
CA ALA A 354 13.24 0.13 9.64
C ALA A 354 13.13 -0.66 10.96
N ALA A 355 13.90 -1.73 11.14
CA ALA A 355 13.97 -2.48 12.40
C ALA A 355 14.47 -1.58 13.55
N VAL A 356 15.54 -0.81 13.32
CA VAL A 356 16.06 0.16 14.30
C VAL A 356 15.00 1.21 14.63
N GLY A 357 14.29 1.75 13.63
CA GLY A 357 13.19 2.70 13.84
C GLY A 357 12.11 2.16 14.77
N MET A 358 11.69 0.91 14.56
CA MET A 358 10.73 0.24 15.45
C MET A 358 11.28 0.01 16.85
N ALA A 359 12.54 -0.41 16.98
CA ALA A 359 13.19 -0.58 18.27
C ALA A 359 13.31 0.76 19.02
N LEU A 360 13.63 1.86 18.34
CA LEU A 360 13.63 3.20 18.94
C LEU A 360 12.25 3.58 19.46
N MET A 361 11.18 3.33 18.69
CA MET A 361 9.81 3.58 19.13
C MET A 361 9.38 2.67 20.28
N ALA A 362 9.87 1.44 20.34
CA ALA A 362 9.60 0.55 21.47
C ALA A 362 10.32 0.99 22.76
N LEU A 363 11.51 1.58 22.65
CA LEU A 363 12.33 1.95 23.80
C LEU A 363 12.02 3.34 24.37
N PHE A 364 11.75 4.31 23.49
CA PHE A 364 11.71 5.72 23.88
C PHE A 364 10.29 6.29 24.00
N VAL A 365 9.28 5.68 23.34
CA VAL A 365 7.91 6.19 23.42
C VAL A 365 7.35 5.96 24.82
N SER A 366 6.89 7.06 25.42
CA SER A 366 6.23 7.10 26.73
C SER A 366 5.16 8.16 26.74
N VAL A 367 4.29 8.15 27.75
CA VAL A 367 3.24 9.16 27.92
C VAL A 367 3.85 10.56 28.04
N ASP A 368 4.93 10.70 28.81
CA ASP A 368 5.59 11.96 29.08
C ASP A 368 6.66 12.35 28.05
N GLY A 369 7.04 11.42 27.16
CA GLY A 369 8.11 11.60 26.18
C GLY A 369 7.71 12.52 25.01
N GLY A 370 6.43 12.74 24.80
CA GLY A 370 5.90 13.60 23.76
C GLY A 370 6.34 13.18 22.34
N TYR A 371 6.20 14.08 21.39
CA TYR A 371 6.59 13.85 19.99
C TYR A 371 8.09 13.56 19.78
N PRO A 372 9.03 14.19 20.51
CA PRO A 372 10.46 13.87 20.37
C PRO A 372 10.82 12.39 20.60
N SER A 373 10.02 11.67 21.38
CA SER A 373 10.23 10.24 21.62
C SER A 373 9.88 9.36 20.40
N VAL A 374 9.00 9.86 19.52
CA VAL A 374 8.52 9.13 18.34
C VAL A 374 9.32 9.48 17.09
N LEU A 375 9.72 10.74 16.94
CA LEU A 375 10.30 11.29 15.71
C LEU A 375 11.54 10.55 15.19
N PRO A 376 12.56 10.19 16.01
CA PRO A 376 13.72 9.44 15.52
C PRO A 376 13.34 8.10 14.90
N GLY A 377 12.39 7.38 15.54
CA GLY A 377 11.88 6.12 15.03
C GLY A 377 11.14 6.28 13.70
N LEU A 378 10.29 7.33 13.57
CA LEU A 378 9.59 7.63 12.33
C LEU A 378 10.54 7.93 11.16
N LEU A 379 11.59 8.72 11.40
CA LEU A 379 12.60 9.05 10.39
C LEU A 379 13.37 7.81 9.95
N ALA A 380 13.87 7.02 10.90
CA ALA A 380 14.59 5.78 10.59
C ALA A 380 13.73 4.80 9.80
N MET A 381 12.46 4.64 10.19
CA MET A 381 11.50 3.83 9.45
C MET A 381 11.24 4.37 8.04
N GLY A 382 10.95 5.66 7.90
CA GLY A 382 10.67 6.27 6.60
C GLY A 382 11.84 6.04 5.63
N ILE A 383 13.07 6.31 6.07
CA ILE A 383 14.27 6.04 5.26
C ILE A 383 14.39 4.54 4.93
N GLY A 384 14.23 3.69 5.94
CA GLY A 384 14.37 2.24 5.78
C GLY A 384 13.36 1.64 4.79
N MET A 385 12.10 2.06 4.88
CA MET A 385 11.05 1.64 3.97
C MET A 385 11.32 2.13 2.55
N GLY A 386 11.66 3.41 2.37
CA GLY A 386 11.98 3.97 1.06
C GLY A 386 13.12 3.25 0.35
N LEU A 387 14.19 2.89 1.09
CA LEU A 387 15.34 2.15 0.55
C LEU A 387 15.01 0.70 0.20
N SER A 388 14.07 0.05 0.89
CA SER A 388 13.73 -1.35 0.65
C SER A 388 12.63 -1.54 -0.40
N MET A 389 11.66 -0.62 -0.49
CA MET A 389 10.48 -0.76 -1.37
C MET A 389 10.84 -0.69 -2.87
N THR A 390 11.68 0.26 -3.27
CA THR A 390 12.03 0.47 -4.69
C THR A 390 12.75 -0.74 -5.29
N PRO A 391 13.86 -1.26 -4.70
CA PRO A 391 14.51 -2.45 -5.24
C PRO A 391 13.60 -3.69 -5.20
N SER A 392 12.68 -3.78 -4.24
CA SER A 392 11.72 -4.89 -4.16
C SER A 392 10.71 -4.84 -5.32
N THR A 393 10.18 -3.65 -5.63
CA THR A 393 9.30 -3.43 -6.78
C THR A 393 10.04 -3.72 -8.11
N GLU A 394 11.29 -3.28 -8.24
CA GLU A 394 12.14 -3.61 -9.39
C GLU A 394 12.35 -5.13 -9.50
N ALA A 395 12.64 -5.81 -8.41
CA ALA A 395 12.84 -7.25 -8.36
C ALA A 395 11.60 -8.01 -8.86
N ILE A 396 10.40 -7.60 -8.45
CA ILE A 396 9.15 -8.21 -8.92
C ILE A 396 8.94 -7.94 -10.41
N THR A 397 9.04 -6.69 -10.84
CA THR A 397 8.77 -6.30 -12.24
C THR A 397 9.80 -6.86 -13.21
N ALA A 398 11.06 -6.98 -12.81
CA ALA A 398 12.13 -7.55 -13.63
C ALA A 398 12.05 -9.10 -13.73
N SER A 399 11.35 -9.76 -12.83
CA SER A 399 11.23 -11.23 -12.80
C SER A 399 10.22 -11.77 -13.81
N LEU A 400 9.36 -10.93 -14.38
CA LEU A 400 8.38 -11.32 -15.39
C LEU A 400 8.76 -10.77 -16.77
N PRO A 401 8.39 -11.46 -17.86
CA PRO A 401 8.64 -11.00 -19.22
C PRO A 401 8.01 -9.63 -19.51
N HIS A 402 8.58 -8.88 -20.44
CA HIS A 402 8.07 -7.57 -20.85
C HIS A 402 6.60 -7.59 -21.29
N GLN A 403 6.13 -8.71 -21.83
CA GLN A 403 4.76 -8.93 -22.24
C GLN A 403 3.77 -9.00 -21.04
N LYS A 404 4.24 -9.42 -19.86
CA LYS A 404 3.41 -9.61 -18.64
C LYS A 404 3.68 -8.53 -17.58
N GLN A 405 3.99 -7.31 -17.96
CA GLN A 405 4.30 -6.24 -17.00
C GLN A 405 3.05 -5.76 -16.23
N GLY A 406 1.85 -5.85 -16.81
CA GLY A 406 0.61 -5.62 -16.09
C GLY A 406 0.36 -6.65 -15.00
N VAL A 407 0.66 -7.94 -15.28
CA VAL A 407 0.61 -9.01 -14.26
C VAL A 407 1.69 -8.80 -13.19
N ALA A 408 2.91 -8.42 -13.58
CA ALA A 408 3.99 -8.13 -12.63
C ALA A 408 3.65 -6.98 -11.69
N SER A 409 3.09 -5.91 -12.26
CA SER A 409 2.63 -4.75 -11.50
C SER A 409 1.45 -5.09 -10.59
N ALA A 410 0.49 -5.88 -11.09
CA ALA A 410 -0.62 -6.35 -10.27
C ALA A 410 -0.17 -7.25 -9.11
N LEU A 411 0.83 -8.12 -9.34
CA LEU A 411 1.42 -8.93 -8.28
C LEU A 411 2.08 -8.07 -7.20
N ASN A 412 2.82 -7.02 -7.62
CA ASN A 412 3.38 -6.03 -6.71
C ASN A 412 2.30 -5.40 -5.83
N ASP A 413 1.18 -4.97 -6.43
CA ASP A 413 0.11 -4.30 -5.71
C ASP A 413 -0.70 -5.25 -4.82
N VAL A 414 -1.02 -6.46 -5.30
CA VAL A 414 -1.66 -7.51 -4.48
C VAL A 414 -0.81 -7.84 -3.25
N THR A 415 0.51 -7.96 -3.43
CA THR A 415 1.43 -8.23 -2.32
C THR A 415 1.39 -7.12 -1.27
N ARG A 416 1.29 -5.85 -1.70
CA ARG A 416 1.14 -4.69 -0.82
C ARG A 416 -0.18 -4.71 -0.07
N GLU A 417 -1.29 -4.97 -0.76
CA GLU A 417 -2.62 -5.03 -0.14
C GLU A 417 -2.71 -6.14 0.91
N PHE A 418 -2.18 -7.33 0.61
CA PHE A 418 -2.08 -8.40 1.60
C PHE A 418 -1.21 -8.03 2.79
N GLY A 419 -0.05 -7.43 2.53
CA GLY A 419 0.83 -6.95 3.60
C GLY A 419 0.11 -5.96 4.49
N THR A 420 -0.55 -4.96 3.90
CA THR A 420 -1.34 -3.94 4.61
C THR A 420 -2.41 -4.57 5.50
N ALA A 421 -3.24 -5.46 4.94
CA ALA A 421 -4.31 -6.12 5.70
C ALA A 421 -3.75 -6.98 6.85
N LEU A 422 -2.69 -7.75 6.58
CA LEU A 422 -2.04 -8.59 7.59
C LEU A 422 -1.41 -7.76 8.72
N GLY A 423 -0.76 -6.66 8.37
CA GLY A 423 -0.10 -5.78 9.34
C GLY A 423 -1.08 -5.07 10.26
N VAL A 424 -2.17 -4.54 9.70
CA VAL A 424 -3.27 -3.95 10.47
C VAL A 424 -3.86 -4.98 11.45
N ALA A 425 -4.18 -6.18 10.97
CA ALA A 425 -4.75 -7.24 11.80
C ALA A 425 -3.79 -7.68 12.91
N LEU A 426 -2.52 -7.92 12.58
CA LEU A 426 -1.54 -8.45 13.53
C LEU A 426 -1.11 -7.40 14.57
N LEU A 427 -0.64 -6.24 14.12
CA LEU A 427 -0.15 -5.20 15.04
C LEU A 427 -1.30 -4.57 15.82
N GLY A 428 -2.46 -4.39 15.20
CA GLY A 428 -3.67 -3.95 15.90
C GLY A 428 -4.11 -4.91 16.99
N ALA A 429 -4.10 -6.21 16.73
CA ALA A 429 -4.40 -7.23 17.74
C ALA A 429 -3.39 -7.23 18.89
N LEU A 430 -2.09 -7.06 18.61
CA LEU A 430 -1.04 -6.97 19.64
C LEU A 430 -1.22 -5.75 20.53
N VAL A 431 -1.51 -4.58 19.94
CA VAL A 431 -1.78 -3.36 20.73
C VAL A 431 -3.02 -3.54 21.60
N SER A 432 -4.10 -4.07 21.04
CA SER A 432 -5.35 -4.30 21.79
C SER A 432 -5.18 -5.33 22.93
N ALA A 433 -4.42 -6.38 22.69
CA ALA A 433 -4.13 -7.38 23.73
C ALA A 433 -3.23 -6.80 24.82
N GLY A 434 -2.17 -6.09 24.44
CA GLY A 434 -1.26 -5.43 25.38
C GLY A 434 -1.95 -4.34 26.20
N TYR A 435 -2.85 -3.56 25.57
CA TYR A 435 -3.67 -2.57 26.26
C TYR A 435 -4.56 -3.23 27.31
N ARG A 436 -5.35 -4.24 26.92
CA ARG A 436 -6.26 -4.94 27.85
C ARG A 436 -5.53 -5.59 29.00
N SER A 437 -4.42 -6.26 28.74
CA SER A 437 -3.61 -6.87 29.80
C SER A 437 -3.03 -5.84 30.79
N ALA A 438 -2.68 -4.65 30.31
CA ALA A 438 -2.06 -3.63 31.14
C ALA A 438 -3.07 -2.76 31.91
N ILE A 439 -4.30 -2.58 31.37
CA ILE A 439 -5.29 -1.69 32.00
C ILE A 439 -5.97 -2.35 33.20
N ASP A 440 -6.18 -3.67 33.18
CA ASP A 440 -6.85 -4.39 34.26
C ASP A 440 -6.20 -4.14 35.63
N ASP A 441 -4.86 -4.15 35.69
CA ASP A 441 -4.11 -3.90 36.92
C ASP A 441 -4.19 -2.43 37.40
N ARG A 442 -4.65 -1.50 36.54
CA ARG A 442 -4.67 -0.06 36.81
C ARG A 442 -6.07 0.51 37.09
N LEU A 443 -7.11 -0.31 36.98
CA LEU A 443 -8.51 0.13 37.20
C LEU A 443 -8.98 0.03 38.66
N HIS A 444 -8.07 -0.24 39.61
CA HIS A 444 -8.41 -0.32 41.02
C HIS A 444 -8.95 1.03 41.53
N GLY A 445 -10.15 0.99 42.13
CA GLY A 445 -10.80 2.20 42.65
C GLY A 445 -11.65 2.99 41.64
N ILE A 446 -11.63 2.63 40.37
CA ILE A 446 -12.48 3.23 39.33
C ILE A 446 -13.89 2.62 39.37
N PRO A 447 -14.98 3.41 39.21
CA PRO A 447 -16.34 2.89 39.14
C PRO A 447 -16.48 1.82 38.05
N ARG A 448 -17.20 0.71 38.36
CA ARG A 448 -17.29 -0.47 37.47
C ARG A 448 -17.68 -0.13 36.04
N HIS A 449 -18.70 0.70 35.84
CA HIS A 449 -19.15 1.11 34.51
C HIS A 449 -18.03 1.80 33.71
N ALA A 450 -17.31 2.73 34.33
CA ALA A 450 -16.18 3.41 33.67
C ALA A 450 -15.02 2.45 33.41
N ALA A 451 -14.75 1.52 34.34
CA ALA A 451 -13.73 0.51 34.17
C ALA A 451 -14.05 -0.45 33.01
N ASP A 452 -15.30 -0.90 32.88
CA ASP A 452 -15.72 -1.79 31.80
C ASP A 452 -15.61 -1.12 30.41
N THR A 453 -16.06 0.15 30.31
CA THR A 453 -15.91 0.95 29.07
C THR A 453 -14.45 1.23 28.74
N ALA A 454 -13.61 1.51 29.74
CA ALA A 454 -12.18 1.76 29.53
C ALA A 454 -11.42 0.52 29.03
N ARG A 455 -11.88 -0.70 29.34
CA ARG A 455 -11.28 -1.94 28.82
C ARG A 455 -11.45 -2.14 27.32
N GLU A 456 -12.45 -1.50 26.73
CA GLU A 456 -12.70 -1.63 25.28
C GLU A 456 -11.57 -1.02 24.45
N GLY A 457 -10.99 0.13 24.92
CA GLY A 457 -9.87 0.78 24.23
C GLY A 457 -9.57 2.18 24.77
N ILE A 458 -8.46 2.74 24.30
CA ILE A 458 -8.03 4.08 24.74
C ILE A 458 -9.02 5.18 24.34
N ALA A 459 -9.67 5.07 23.18
CA ALA A 459 -10.61 6.09 22.71
C ALA A 459 -11.85 6.16 23.63
N THR A 460 -12.42 5.01 23.98
CA THR A 460 -13.56 4.90 24.90
C THR A 460 -13.17 5.29 26.33
N ALA A 461 -11.93 4.99 26.75
CA ALA A 461 -11.40 5.41 28.04
C ALA A 461 -11.31 6.94 28.15
N VAL A 462 -10.84 7.63 27.10
CA VAL A 462 -10.77 9.10 27.04
C VAL A 462 -12.18 9.70 27.11
N GLU A 463 -13.13 9.13 26.38
CA GLU A 463 -14.53 9.60 26.39
C GLU A 463 -15.18 9.46 27.77
N VAL A 464 -15.06 8.29 28.39
CA VAL A 464 -15.69 8.05 29.71
C VAL A 464 -14.98 8.81 30.84
N ALA A 465 -13.68 9.10 30.71
CA ALA A 465 -12.94 9.87 31.71
C ALA A 465 -13.53 11.25 31.92
N THR A 466 -14.05 11.91 30.87
CA THR A 466 -14.70 13.23 30.98
C THR A 466 -15.90 13.24 31.91
N ASN A 467 -16.55 12.09 32.14
CA ASN A 467 -17.74 11.92 32.94
C ASN A 467 -17.49 11.24 34.31
N THR A 468 -16.22 10.91 34.63
CA THR A 468 -15.88 10.11 35.83
C THR A 468 -15.56 10.98 37.08
N GLY A 469 -15.67 12.30 36.97
CA GLY A 469 -15.46 13.25 38.06
C GLY A 469 -14.06 13.20 38.68
N PRO A 470 -13.90 12.96 40.00
CA PRO A 470 -12.60 13.00 40.66
C PRO A 470 -11.57 11.98 40.11
N HIS A 471 -12.04 10.88 39.53
CA HIS A 471 -11.19 9.80 38.99
C HIS A 471 -10.82 9.99 37.51
N ALA A 472 -11.22 11.11 36.88
CA ALA A 472 -11.01 11.36 35.46
C ALA A 472 -9.53 11.31 35.06
N GLN A 473 -8.68 11.98 35.85
CA GLN A 473 -7.24 12.05 35.55
C GLN A 473 -6.53 10.69 35.75
N ASP A 474 -6.90 9.99 36.82
CA ASP A 474 -6.32 8.67 37.11
C ASP A 474 -6.69 7.66 36.03
N LEU A 475 -7.96 7.67 35.58
CA LEU A 475 -8.43 6.81 34.50
C LEU A 475 -7.74 7.13 33.17
N LEU A 476 -7.62 8.42 32.84
CA LEU A 476 -6.95 8.86 31.61
C LEU A 476 -5.48 8.43 31.60
N TYR A 477 -4.77 8.67 32.70
CA TYR A 477 -3.35 8.29 32.80
C TYR A 477 -3.16 6.77 32.77
N ALA A 478 -4.02 6.01 33.44
CA ALA A 478 -4.02 4.55 33.39
C ALA A 478 -4.24 4.02 31.97
N ALA A 479 -5.17 4.61 31.21
CA ALA A 479 -5.44 4.25 29.84
C ALA A 479 -4.26 4.60 28.91
N GLN A 480 -3.67 5.78 29.04
CA GLN A 480 -2.50 6.21 28.28
C GLN A 480 -1.29 5.31 28.52
N GLN A 481 -0.99 4.99 29.77
CA GLN A 481 0.10 4.08 30.13
C GLN A 481 -0.13 2.66 29.57
N SER A 482 -1.37 2.18 29.65
CA SER A 482 -1.74 0.86 29.13
C SER A 482 -1.64 0.80 27.60
N PHE A 483 -1.99 1.90 26.92
CA PHE A 483 -1.81 2.02 25.47
C PHE A 483 -0.34 2.02 25.08
N VAL A 484 0.51 2.76 25.78
CA VAL A 484 1.96 2.76 25.55
C VAL A 484 2.57 1.37 25.76
N ASN A 485 2.09 0.60 26.74
CA ASN A 485 2.54 -0.78 26.93
C ASN A 485 2.18 -1.68 25.73
N GLY A 486 0.93 -1.58 25.24
CA GLY A 486 0.51 -2.27 24.01
C GLY A 486 1.28 -1.84 22.78
N TRP A 487 1.53 -0.54 22.67
CA TRP A 487 2.41 0.02 21.64
C TRP A 487 3.80 -0.62 21.64
N GLN A 488 4.47 -0.61 22.80
CA GLN A 488 5.82 -1.17 22.94
C GLN A 488 5.87 -2.64 22.53
N GLN A 489 4.89 -3.44 22.94
CA GLN A 489 4.77 -4.84 22.54
C GLN A 489 4.64 -5.00 21.01
N ALA A 490 3.80 -4.20 20.38
CA ALA A 490 3.63 -4.23 18.92
C ALA A 490 4.91 -3.78 18.19
N MET A 491 5.59 -2.74 18.69
CA MET A 491 6.86 -2.27 18.10
C MET A 491 7.97 -3.32 18.23
N TRP A 492 8.10 -4.01 19.36
CA TRP A 492 9.06 -5.12 19.51
C TRP A 492 8.72 -6.29 18.59
N ALA A 493 7.45 -6.65 18.45
CA ALA A 493 7.03 -7.70 17.52
C ALA A 493 7.38 -7.33 16.07
N GLY A 494 7.10 -6.09 15.68
CA GLY A 494 7.44 -5.59 14.35
C GLY A 494 8.95 -5.53 14.11
N ALA A 495 9.74 -5.09 15.10
CA ALA A 495 11.20 -5.12 15.02
C ALA A 495 11.72 -6.54 14.85
N ALA A 496 11.17 -7.51 15.56
CA ALA A 496 11.52 -8.93 15.42
C ALA A 496 11.19 -9.45 14.01
N ILE A 497 10.02 -9.12 13.46
CA ILE A 497 9.63 -9.47 12.09
C ILE A 497 10.62 -8.87 11.08
N MET A 498 11.00 -7.59 11.26
CA MET A 498 11.99 -6.94 10.40
C MET A 498 13.38 -7.56 10.54
N CYS A 499 13.80 -8.01 11.73
CA CYS A 499 15.05 -8.75 11.93
C CYS A 499 15.04 -10.11 11.20
N VAL A 500 13.92 -10.84 11.24
CA VAL A 500 13.76 -12.08 10.48
C VAL A 500 13.86 -11.81 8.98
N LEU A 501 13.19 -10.76 8.49
CA LEU A 501 13.29 -10.33 7.10
C LEU A 501 14.72 -9.92 6.74
N PHE A 502 15.41 -9.19 7.62
CA PHE A 502 16.83 -8.82 7.44
C PHE A 502 17.70 -10.07 7.21
N VAL A 503 17.60 -11.07 8.08
CA VAL A 503 18.36 -12.33 7.95
C VAL A 503 18.00 -13.05 6.65
N TYR A 504 16.72 -13.10 6.30
CA TYR A 504 16.25 -13.71 5.05
C TYR A 504 16.84 -13.01 3.82
N ILE A 505 16.74 -11.69 3.73
CA ILE A 505 17.28 -10.94 2.58
C ILE A 505 18.80 -10.93 2.57
N ALA A 506 19.45 -10.86 3.75
CA ALA A 506 20.90 -10.98 3.86
C ALA A 506 21.42 -12.34 3.42
N SER A 507 20.64 -13.42 3.53
CA SER A 507 21.04 -14.76 3.09
C SER A 507 20.54 -15.09 1.67
N ARG A 508 19.30 -14.73 1.33
CA ARG A 508 18.59 -15.17 0.13
C ARG A 508 18.12 -14.05 -0.81
N GLY A 509 18.50 -12.80 -0.55
CA GLY A 509 18.14 -11.65 -1.38
C GLY A 509 18.58 -11.77 -2.85
N PRO A 510 18.16 -10.83 -3.71
CA PRO A 510 18.53 -10.83 -5.12
C PRO A 510 20.05 -11.00 -5.30
N LYS A 511 20.47 -11.77 -6.32
CA LYS A 511 21.88 -11.87 -6.63
C LYS A 511 22.37 -10.51 -7.16
N ASN A 512 23.52 -10.04 -6.71
CA ASN A 512 24.18 -8.90 -7.34
C ASN A 512 24.57 -9.33 -8.75
N THR A 513 23.84 -8.89 -9.76
CA THR A 513 24.36 -8.88 -11.14
C THR A 513 25.39 -7.75 -11.19
N PRO A 514 26.64 -8.00 -11.59
CA PRO A 514 27.62 -6.92 -11.75
C PRO A 514 27.05 -5.88 -12.70
N SER A 515 27.14 -4.60 -12.34
CA SER A 515 26.79 -3.53 -13.26
C SER A 515 27.64 -3.69 -14.53
N PRO A 516 27.09 -3.47 -15.74
CA PRO A 516 27.87 -3.51 -16.99
C PRO A 516 29.16 -2.67 -16.92
N VAL A 517 29.11 -1.57 -16.15
CA VAL A 517 30.27 -0.70 -15.90
C VAL A 517 31.38 -1.38 -15.05
N ALA A 518 31.00 -2.27 -14.11
CA ALA A 518 31.97 -3.02 -13.32
C ALA A 518 32.57 -4.17 -14.13
N ALA A 519 31.79 -4.82 -14.98
CA ALA A 519 32.26 -5.87 -15.87
C ALA A 519 33.26 -5.35 -16.97
N GLU A 520 33.06 -4.12 -17.47
CA GLU A 520 34.01 -3.47 -18.37
C GLU A 520 35.31 -3.01 -17.66
N ALA A 521 35.25 -2.69 -16.37
CA ALA A 521 36.42 -2.31 -15.58
C ALA A 521 37.29 -3.52 -15.21
N GLU A 522 36.71 -4.71 -15.01
CA GLU A 522 37.45 -5.96 -14.79
C GLU A 522 38.02 -6.60 -16.06
N SER A 523 37.50 -6.21 -17.25
CA SER A 523 37.99 -6.70 -18.55
C SER A 523 39.12 -5.84 -19.16
N ARG A 524 39.50 -4.73 -18.53
CA ARG A 524 40.62 -3.87 -18.85
C ARG A 524 41.78 -4.05 -17.89
#